data_877d218ca60f4c165070801aa960169d
#
_entry.id   877d218ca60f4c165070801aa960169d
#
_cell.length_a   1.000
_cell.length_b   1.000
_cell.length_c   1.000
_cell.angle_alpha   90.00
_cell.angle_beta   90.00
_cell.angle_gamma   90.00
#
_symmetry.space_group_name_H-M   'P 1'
#
loop_
_entity.id
_entity.type
_entity.pdbx_description
1 polymer ?
#
loop_
_entity_poly.entity_id
_entity_poly.type
_entity_poly.pdbx_seq_one_letter_code
_entity_poly.pdbx_strand_id
1 'polypeptide(L)'
;MRSLRNRLTLMFFAITLIAIGALYLYVVPGLQTRLVNEKVQALAVAAARYSPPISATVGSTDLPPVVRLRVDTAALDSGNRVALLSVAHTPSGPQLSPQQDSSNKAAAAPLAYPVAERSARTTQPTTGLESTAAGQIAEAAWPVPYQGRVGAVIVFSDPVADIVHNVAIVRHDILVAGGLALLLALLGGYLVARALSLRVKRLERAAEQVAGGDFAQPIAVDSSDELGQLAIAFNEMQQRLAQVESARKRFIATASHELRTPIFSLGGFVELLEDEDLDAETRRRFLDQVRDQVERLRKLSVDLLDLSRLESGSLELRPEQVDIGELTRSVSAEFEPTLAQHDAHLELRVSARTVDALCDPVRLAQIMRILLDNALTHTASGTRIVVTAGRDDGRVRLAVRDNGEGIDRAALARIFEPFYTSNDAQGSGLGLAIASELAERMSGHLYVESAPGQTTFTLEIPT
;
A
#
# COMPACT_ATOMS: atom_id res chain seq x y z
N MET A 1 21.77 -6.53 4.36
CA MET A 1 20.31 -6.71 4.27
C MET A 1 19.97 -7.50 2.99
N ARG A 2 19.21 -8.58 3.08
CA ARG A 2 18.81 -9.34 1.88
C ARG A 2 17.80 -8.50 1.09
N SER A 3 18.14 -8.17 -0.15
CA SER A 3 17.32 -7.32 -1.02
C SER A 3 15.91 -7.91 -1.18
N LEU A 4 14.86 -7.07 -1.22
CA LEU A 4 13.47 -7.44 -1.46
C LEU A 4 13.35 -8.41 -2.65
N ARG A 5 14.12 -8.15 -3.70
CA ARG A 5 14.24 -8.99 -4.89
C ARG A 5 14.55 -10.45 -4.56
N ASN A 6 15.59 -10.69 -3.72
CA ASN A 6 16.01 -12.04 -3.40
C ASN A 6 14.97 -12.79 -2.54
N ARG A 7 14.26 -12.08 -1.66
CA ARG A 7 13.19 -12.66 -0.84
C ARG A 7 12.00 -13.10 -1.69
N LEU A 8 11.54 -12.26 -2.61
CA LEU A 8 10.43 -12.59 -3.50
C LEU A 8 10.77 -13.74 -4.45
N THR A 9 11.94 -13.72 -5.08
CA THR A 9 12.40 -14.81 -5.96
C THR A 9 12.47 -16.14 -5.20
N LEU A 10 13.02 -16.15 -3.98
CA LEU A 10 13.11 -17.34 -3.13
C LEU A 10 11.73 -17.85 -2.72
N MET A 11 10.79 -16.96 -2.45
CA MET A 11 9.42 -17.31 -2.10
C MET A 11 8.71 -18.00 -3.26
N PHE A 12 8.78 -17.47 -4.48
CA PHE A 12 8.20 -18.13 -5.67
C PHE A 12 8.80 -19.49 -5.92
N PHE A 13 10.14 -19.60 -5.82
CA PHE A 13 10.84 -20.87 -5.95
C PHE A 13 10.40 -21.90 -4.89
N ALA A 14 10.32 -21.48 -3.62
CA ALA A 14 9.94 -22.37 -2.52
C ALA A 14 8.49 -22.87 -2.65
N ILE A 15 7.54 -22.00 -3.02
CA ILE A 15 6.15 -22.39 -3.23
C ILE A 15 6.05 -23.42 -4.35
N THR A 16 6.73 -23.17 -5.49
CA THR A 16 6.72 -24.10 -6.63
C THR A 16 7.37 -25.43 -6.27
N LEU A 17 8.48 -25.41 -5.54
CA LEU A 17 9.16 -26.62 -5.08
C LEU A 17 8.28 -27.46 -4.15
N ILE A 18 7.61 -26.83 -3.20
CA ILE A 18 6.68 -27.52 -2.28
C ILE A 18 5.51 -28.12 -3.05
N ALA A 19 4.94 -27.39 -4.00
CA ALA A 19 3.82 -27.88 -4.81
C ALA A 19 4.21 -29.11 -5.64
N ILE A 20 5.37 -29.08 -6.30
CA ILE A 20 5.89 -30.21 -7.09
C ILE A 20 6.24 -31.38 -6.17
N GLY A 21 6.87 -31.14 -5.04
CA GLY A 21 7.19 -32.17 -4.04
C GLY A 21 5.93 -32.86 -3.50
N ALA A 22 4.90 -32.09 -3.17
CA ALA A 22 3.63 -32.63 -2.72
C ALA A 22 2.95 -33.51 -3.81
N LEU A 23 2.94 -33.01 -5.05
CA LEU A 23 2.41 -33.76 -6.19
C LEU A 23 3.16 -35.06 -6.40
N TYR A 24 4.48 -35.04 -6.36
CA TYR A 24 5.33 -36.22 -6.50
C TYR A 24 5.06 -37.26 -5.41
N LEU A 25 5.04 -36.85 -4.15
CA LEU A 25 4.85 -37.71 -2.99
C LEU A 25 3.43 -38.32 -2.93
N TYR A 26 2.43 -37.60 -3.45
CA TYR A 26 1.04 -38.04 -3.46
C TYR A 26 0.73 -38.95 -4.68
N VAL A 27 1.12 -38.53 -5.87
CA VAL A 27 0.71 -39.19 -7.12
C VAL A 27 1.48 -40.50 -7.36
N VAL A 28 2.81 -40.45 -7.24
CA VAL A 28 3.64 -41.62 -7.64
C VAL A 28 3.36 -42.88 -6.81
N PRO A 29 3.38 -42.83 -5.45
CA PRO A 29 3.07 -43.99 -4.64
C PRO A 29 1.62 -44.44 -4.77
N GLY A 30 0.69 -43.48 -4.84
CA GLY A 30 -0.73 -43.77 -5.02
C GLY A 30 -1.04 -44.47 -6.34
N LEU A 31 -0.43 -44.05 -7.43
CA LEU A 31 -0.59 -44.67 -8.75
C LEU A 31 -0.06 -46.12 -8.74
N GLN A 32 1.16 -46.33 -8.23
CA GLN A 32 1.76 -47.63 -8.16
C GLN A 32 0.88 -48.63 -7.36
N THR A 33 0.43 -48.25 -6.19
CA THR A 33 -0.41 -49.10 -5.32
C THR A 33 -1.74 -49.39 -6.01
N ARG A 34 -2.38 -48.44 -6.66
CA ARG A 34 -3.65 -48.65 -7.36
C ARG A 34 -3.51 -49.60 -8.52
N LEU A 35 -2.51 -49.42 -9.38
CA LEU A 35 -2.29 -50.28 -10.54
C LEU A 35 -1.94 -51.72 -10.14
N VAL A 36 -1.13 -51.90 -9.10
CA VAL A 36 -0.82 -53.22 -8.55
C VAL A 36 -2.08 -53.91 -7.99
N ASN A 37 -2.90 -53.21 -7.21
CA ASN A 37 -4.15 -53.73 -6.69
C ASN A 37 -5.15 -54.10 -7.78
N GLU A 38 -5.25 -53.24 -8.82
CA GLU A 38 -6.10 -53.52 -9.95
C GLU A 38 -5.67 -54.76 -10.73
N LYS A 39 -4.35 -54.97 -10.90
CA LYS A 39 -3.78 -56.17 -11.51
C LYS A 39 -4.08 -57.43 -10.69
N VAL A 40 -3.90 -57.34 -9.37
CA VAL A 40 -4.21 -58.46 -8.44
C VAL A 40 -5.69 -58.81 -8.49
N GLN A 41 -6.59 -57.84 -8.56
CA GLN A 41 -8.03 -58.05 -8.69
C GLN A 41 -8.40 -58.68 -10.06
N ALA A 42 -7.77 -58.19 -11.15
CA ALA A 42 -7.98 -58.76 -12.46
C ALA A 42 -7.58 -60.26 -12.52
N LEU A 43 -6.46 -60.62 -11.86
CA LEU A 43 -6.04 -62.02 -11.74
C LEU A 43 -7.05 -62.83 -10.91
N ALA A 44 -7.63 -62.28 -9.84
CA ALA A 44 -8.65 -62.98 -9.06
C ALA A 44 -9.90 -63.30 -9.91
N VAL A 45 -10.33 -62.33 -10.73
CA VAL A 45 -11.45 -62.53 -11.66
C VAL A 45 -11.11 -63.58 -12.72
N ALA A 46 -9.90 -63.52 -13.29
CA ALA A 46 -9.43 -64.52 -14.24
C ALA A 46 -9.37 -65.94 -13.60
N ALA A 47 -8.84 -66.06 -12.38
CA ALA A 47 -8.81 -67.31 -11.64
C ALA A 47 -10.22 -67.86 -11.40
N ALA A 48 -11.17 -67.02 -10.97
CA ALA A 48 -12.57 -67.46 -10.77
C ALA A 48 -13.23 -67.94 -12.07
N ARG A 49 -12.92 -67.31 -13.19
CA ARG A 49 -13.53 -67.57 -14.50
C ARG A 49 -12.95 -68.82 -15.20
N TYR A 50 -11.64 -69.02 -15.12
CA TYR A 50 -10.94 -70.00 -15.91
C TYR A 50 -10.49 -71.23 -15.11
N SER A 51 -10.63 -71.24 -13.75
CA SER A 51 -10.30 -72.44 -12.93
C SER A 51 -11.29 -73.60 -13.06
N PRO A 52 -12.61 -73.44 -13.25
CA PRO A 52 -13.56 -74.57 -13.26
C PRO A 52 -13.25 -75.64 -14.28
N PRO A 53 -12.88 -75.31 -15.57
CA PRO A 53 -12.51 -76.37 -16.53
C PRO A 53 -11.27 -77.18 -16.13
N ILE A 54 -10.31 -76.56 -15.44
CA ILE A 54 -9.09 -77.18 -14.91
C ILE A 54 -9.42 -78.02 -13.69
N SER A 55 -10.25 -77.45 -12.76
CA SER A 55 -10.67 -78.16 -11.56
C SER A 55 -11.32 -79.53 -11.84
N ALA A 56 -12.08 -79.58 -12.95
CA ALA A 56 -12.75 -80.84 -13.33
C ALA A 56 -11.78 -81.96 -13.74
N THR A 57 -10.51 -81.66 -13.95
CA THR A 57 -9.46 -82.68 -14.27
C THR A 57 -8.81 -83.26 -13.05
N VAL A 58 -8.95 -82.60 -11.89
CA VAL A 58 -8.34 -83.09 -10.64
C VAL A 58 -9.11 -84.32 -10.11
N GLY A 59 -8.43 -85.46 -10.05
CA GLY A 59 -9.04 -86.74 -9.67
C GLY A 59 -9.77 -87.46 -10.80
N SER A 60 -9.78 -86.93 -12.02
CA SER A 60 -10.28 -87.68 -13.19
C SER A 60 -9.26 -88.66 -13.75
N THR A 61 -9.69 -89.56 -14.57
CA THR A 61 -8.80 -90.46 -15.36
C THR A 61 -8.24 -89.86 -16.61
N ASP A 62 -8.28 -88.51 -16.71
CA ASP A 62 -7.82 -87.73 -17.89
C ASP A 62 -6.32 -87.90 -18.11
N LEU A 63 -5.96 -88.15 -19.37
CA LEU A 63 -4.56 -88.24 -19.79
C LEU A 63 -3.80 -86.96 -19.54
N PRO A 64 -2.50 -86.99 -19.15
CA PRO A 64 -1.71 -85.79 -18.95
C PRO A 64 -1.77 -84.71 -20.09
N PRO A 65 -1.89 -85.06 -21.39
CA PRO A 65 -2.06 -84.09 -22.47
C PRO A 65 -3.34 -83.26 -22.40
N VAL A 66 -4.45 -83.80 -21.87
CA VAL A 66 -5.74 -83.13 -21.71
C VAL A 66 -5.64 -82.05 -20.61
N VAL A 67 -5.02 -82.39 -19.47
CA VAL A 67 -4.78 -81.44 -18.37
C VAL A 67 -3.93 -80.28 -18.88
N ARG A 68 -2.86 -80.59 -19.62
CA ARG A 68 -1.98 -79.59 -20.20
C ARG A 68 -2.75 -78.67 -21.16
N LEU A 69 -3.55 -79.24 -22.07
CA LEU A 69 -4.34 -78.44 -23.00
C LEU A 69 -5.28 -77.49 -22.27
N ARG A 70 -5.92 -77.80 -21.19
CA ARG A 70 -6.82 -76.97 -20.42
C ARG A 70 -6.07 -75.86 -19.69
N VAL A 71 -4.87 -76.14 -19.12
CA VAL A 71 -4.01 -75.15 -18.52
C VAL A 71 -3.50 -74.14 -19.56
N ASP A 72 -3.05 -74.63 -20.76
CA ASP A 72 -2.55 -73.76 -21.83
C ASP A 72 -3.68 -72.96 -22.43
N THR A 73 -4.89 -73.46 -22.60
CA THR A 73 -6.06 -72.74 -23.05
C THR A 73 -6.43 -71.64 -22.07
N ALA A 74 -6.49 -71.96 -20.74
CA ALA A 74 -6.77 -70.94 -19.73
C ALA A 74 -5.70 -69.82 -19.70
N ALA A 75 -4.45 -70.18 -19.96
CA ALA A 75 -3.36 -69.21 -20.06
C ALA A 75 -3.51 -68.27 -21.27
N LEU A 76 -3.86 -68.87 -22.45
CA LEU A 76 -4.10 -68.11 -23.70
C LEU A 76 -5.30 -67.16 -23.56
N ASP A 77 -6.43 -67.66 -23.00
CA ASP A 77 -7.68 -66.93 -22.87
C ASP A 77 -7.59 -65.83 -21.81
N SER A 78 -6.84 -66.06 -20.74
CA SER A 78 -6.64 -65.08 -19.69
C SER A 78 -5.48 -64.14 -19.91
N GLY A 79 -4.56 -64.47 -20.81
CA GLY A 79 -3.31 -63.73 -21.04
C GLY A 79 -2.32 -63.84 -19.85
N ASN A 80 -2.54 -64.74 -18.92
CA ASN A 80 -1.73 -64.89 -17.72
C ASN A 80 -1.00 -66.26 -17.69
N ARG A 81 0.10 -66.31 -16.97
CA ARG A 81 0.72 -67.62 -16.67
C ARG A 81 -0.20 -68.40 -15.73
N VAL A 82 -0.50 -69.64 -16.08
CA VAL A 82 -1.33 -70.52 -15.30
C VAL A 82 -0.54 -71.77 -14.92
N ALA A 83 -0.53 -72.07 -13.64
CA ALA A 83 0.10 -73.32 -13.09
C ALA A 83 -0.91 -74.10 -12.25
N LEU A 84 -0.90 -75.42 -12.47
CA LEU A 84 -1.62 -76.42 -11.63
C LEU A 84 -0.61 -77.03 -10.69
N LEU A 85 -0.84 -76.85 -9.37
CA LEU A 85 0.00 -77.42 -8.32
C LEU A 85 -0.75 -78.52 -7.61
N SER A 86 -0.12 -79.67 -7.38
CA SER A 86 -0.64 -80.73 -6.49
C SER A 86 -0.30 -80.41 -5.04
N VAL A 87 -1.20 -80.71 -4.15
CA VAL A 87 -1.05 -80.46 -2.73
C VAL A 87 -0.84 -81.81 -1.99
N ALA A 88 0.35 -82.05 -1.47
CA ALA A 88 0.66 -83.09 -0.57
C ALA A 88 0.52 -82.61 0.88
N HIS A 89 -0.35 -83.23 1.65
CA HIS A 89 -0.57 -82.93 3.08
C HIS A 89 0.47 -83.65 3.94
N THR A 90 1.42 -82.88 4.47
CA THR A 90 2.46 -83.37 5.38
C THR A 90 2.20 -82.89 6.82
N PRO A 91 2.79 -83.51 7.85
CA PRO A 91 2.68 -83.05 9.25
C PRO A 91 3.19 -81.63 9.43
N SER A 92 4.08 -81.13 8.53
CA SER A 92 4.65 -79.79 8.53
C SER A 92 3.81 -78.74 7.73
N GLY A 93 2.71 -79.20 7.11
CA GLY A 93 1.83 -78.35 6.30
C GLY A 93 1.70 -78.82 4.84
N PRO A 94 0.89 -78.12 4.00
CA PRO A 94 0.74 -78.43 2.61
C PRO A 94 2.05 -78.18 1.83
N GLN A 95 2.53 -79.23 1.15
CA GLN A 95 3.64 -79.09 0.19
C GLN A 95 3.06 -79.06 -1.21
N LEU A 96 3.51 -78.00 -1.96
CA LEU A 96 3.08 -77.77 -3.32
C LEU A 96 4.11 -78.29 -4.33
N SER A 97 3.62 -79.05 -5.33
CA SER A 97 4.47 -79.53 -6.43
C SER A 97 3.83 -79.21 -7.76
N PRO A 98 4.52 -78.50 -8.68
CA PRO A 98 3.98 -78.16 -9.97
C PRO A 98 3.73 -79.41 -10.82
N GLN A 99 2.46 -79.59 -11.24
CA GLN A 99 2.06 -80.65 -12.14
C GLN A 99 2.11 -80.21 -13.60
N GLN A 100 1.56 -79.01 -13.87
CA GLN A 100 1.54 -78.39 -15.19
C GLN A 100 1.76 -76.89 -15.02
N ASP A 101 2.46 -76.33 -15.96
CA ASP A 101 2.76 -74.85 -16.04
C ASP A 101 2.72 -74.41 -17.50
N SER A 102 1.91 -73.41 -17.81
CA SER A 102 1.77 -72.84 -19.15
C SER A 102 2.99 -72.15 -19.62
N SER A 103 3.93 -71.77 -18.75
CA SER A 103 5.16 -71.09 -19.16
C SER A 103 6.16 -72.09 -19.77
N ASN A 104 6.95 -71.59 -20.71
CA ASN A 104 8.05 -72.35 -21.28
C ASN A 104 9.12 -72.52 -20.16
N LYS A 105 9.34 -73.73 -19.69
CA LYS A 105 10.18 -74.06 -18.52
C LYS A 105 11.60 -73.52 -18.59
N ALA A 106 12.08 -73.14 -19.76
CA ALA A 106 13.45 -72.60 -19.95
C ALA A 106 13.60 -71.13 -19.64
N ALA A 107 12.49 -70.38 -19.61
CA ALA A 107 12.54 -68.89 -19.46
C ALA A 107 11.82 -68.37 -18.20
N ALA A 108 11.09 -69.20 -17.48
CA ALA A 108 10.31 -68.77 -16.31
C ALA A 108 11.12 -68.83 -15.03
N ALA A 109 11.16 -67.77 -14.23
CA ALA A 109 11.71 -67.78 -12.90
C ALA A 109 10.99 -68.83 -12.04
N PRO A 110 11.69 -69.62 -11.21
CA PRO A 110 11.06 -70.56 -10.28
C PRO A 110 10.25 -69.78 -9.27
N LEU A 111 8.98 -70.10 -9.11
CA LEU A 111 8.05 -69.53 -8.13
C LEU A 111 8.01 -70.37 -6.90
N ALA A 112 8.00 -69.72 -5.73
CA ALA A 112 7.80 -70.42 -4.45
C ALA A 112 6.31 -70.66 -4.09
N TYR A 113 5.43 -69.91 -4.81
CA TYR A 113 3.97 -69.96 -4.67
C TYR A 113 3.41 -69.73 -3.24
N PRO A 114 3.83 -68.66 -2.52
CA PRO A 114 3.40 -68.38 -1.16
C PRO A 114 1.89 -68.11 -1.06
N VAL A 115 1.31 -67.57 -2.13
CA VAL A 115 -0.12 -67.31 -2.23
C VAL A 115 -0.91 -68.63 -2.39
N ALA A 116 -0.40 -69.58 -3.17
CA ALA A 116 -0.99 -70.90 -3.32
C ALA A 116 -0.90 -71.68 -2.03
N GLU A 117 0.21 -71.64 -1.29
CA GLU A 117 0.34 -72.27 0.01
C GLU A 117 -0.72 -71.75 1.01
N ARG A 118 -0.94 -70.41 1.01
CA ARG A 118 -1.98 -69.81 1.84
C ARG A 118 -3.38 -70.25 1.41
N SER A 119 -3.63 -70.33 0.10
CA SER A 119 -4.90 -70.89 -0.43
C SER A 119 -5.15 -72.33 -0.07
N ALA A 120 -4.10 -73.14 -0.12
CA ALA A 120 -4.18 -74.58 0.29
C ALA A 120 -4.50 -74.74 1.78
N ARG A 121 -3.99 -73.83 2.62
CA ARG A 121 -4.26 -73.86 4.09
C ARG A 121 -5.64 -73.32 4.45
N THR A 122 -6.08 -72.25 3.80
CA THR A 122 -7.34 -71.54 4.09
C THR A 122 -8.55 -72.16 3.39
N THR A 123 -8.34 -73.02 2.39
CA THR A 123 -9.36 -73.57 1.51
C THR A 123 -10.20 -72.57 0.78
N GLN A 124 -9.66 -71.34 0.63
CA GLN A 124 -10.32 -70.20 -0.04
C GLN A 124 -9.42 -69.62 -1.11
N PRO A 125 -10.00 -69.00 -2.15
CA PRO A 125 -9.24 -68.23 -3.08
C PRO A 125 -8.45 -67.13 -2.38
N THR A 126 -7.17 -67.00 -2.73
CA THR A 126 -6.28 -66.01 -2.14
C THR A 126 -5.51 -65.27 -3.24
N THR A 127 -5.23 -64.01 -2.98
CA THR A 127 -4.44 -63.18 -3.89
C THR A 127 -3.26 -62.56 -3.15
N GLY A 128 -2.24 -62.17 -3.86
CA GLY A 128 -1.08 -61.49 -3.28
C GLY A 128 0.03 -61.23 -4.26
N LEU A 129 1.17 -60.86 -3.69
CA LEU A 129 2.40 -60.60 -4.44
C LEU A 129 3.47 -61.57 -3.98
N GLU A 130 4.17 -62.12 -4.94
CA GLU A 130 5.40 -62.89 -4.71
C GLU A 130 6.62 -62.06 -5.15
N SER A 131 7.65 -61.99 -4.32
CA SER A 131 8.92 -61.37 -4.67
C SER A 131 9.87 -62.40 -5.21
N THR A 132 10.28 -62.24 -6.46
CA THR A 132 11.25 -63.15 -7.11
C THR A 132 12.53 -62.39 -7.45
N ALA A 133 13.58 -63.12 -7.86
CA ALA A 133 14.82 -62.54 -8.36
C ALA A 133 14.61 -61.65 -9.60
N ALA A 134 13.56 -61.90 -10.39
CA ALA A 134 13.19 -61.12 -11.59
C ALA A 134 12.22 -59.94 -11.31
N GLY A 135 11.83 -59.73 -10.03
CA GLY A 135 10.89 -58.68 -9.64
C GLY A 135 9.66 -59.25 -8.92
N GLN A 136 8.66 -58.39 -8.73
CA GLN A 136 7.39 -58.80 -8.12
C GLN A 136 6.45 -59.40 -9.14
N ILE A 137 5.74 -60.44 -8.72
CA ILE A 137 4.71 -61.12 -9.50
C ILE A 137 3.41 -61.07 -8.71
N ALA A 138 2.34 -60.69 -9.37
CA ALA A 138 1.01 -60.77 -8.81
C ALA A 138 0.46 -62.18 -9.01
N GLU A 139 -0.15 -62.73 -7.98
CA GLU A 139 -0.70 -64.08 -7.97
C GLU A 139 -2.15 -64.11 -7.48
N ALA A 140 -2.95 -64.96 -8.12
CA ALA A 140 -4.27 -65.38 -7.65
C ALA A 140 -4.34 -66.91 -7.63
N ALA A 141 -4.55 -67.48 -6.46
CA ALA A 141 -4.59 -68.91 -6.22
C ALA A 141 -6.02 -69.39 -5.96
N TRP A 142 -6.44 -70.39 -6.70
CA TRP A 142 -7.76 -71.00 -6.62
C TRP A 142 -7.64 -72.42 -6.10
N PRO A 143 -8.18 -72.78 -4.88
CA PRO A 143 -8.09 -74.12 -4.33
C PRO A 143 -9.08 -75.07 -5.01
N VAL A 144 -8.65 -76.31 -5.30
CA VAL A 144 -9.48 -77.31 -5.92
C VAL A 144 -9.71 -78.41 -4.87
N PRO A 145 -10.96 -78.62 -4.37
CA PRO A 145 -11.28 -79.60 -3.41
C PRO A 145 -11.26 -81.00 -4.05
N TYR A 146 -10.66 -82.00 -3.35
CA TYR A 146 -10.67 -83.37 -3.73
C TYR A 146 -10.74 -84.20 -2.45
N GLN A 147 -11.71 -85.16 -2.35
CA GLN A 147 -11.94 -86.03 -1.22
C GLN A 147 -11.97 -85.31 0.15
N GLY A 148 -12.65 -84.18 0.24
CA GLY A 148 -12.80 -83.38 1.45
C GLY A 148 -11.59 -82.58 1.90
N ARG A 149 -10.55 -82.47 1.08
CA ARG A 149 -9.33 -81.69 1.30
C ARG A 149 -8.98 -80.94 0.02
N VAL A 150 -8.04 -79.99 0.09
CA VAL A 150 -7.51 -79.37 -1.10
C VAL A 150 -6.53 -80.31 -1.78
N GLY A 151 -6.91 -80.86 -2.93
CA GLY A 151 -6.06 -81.76 -3.71
C GLY A 151 -5.11 -81.08 -4.66
N ALA A 152 -5.50 -79.90 -5.14
CA ALA A 152 -4.67 -79.06 -6.03
C ALA A 152 -4.96 -77.58 -5.82
N VAL A 153 -4.07 -76.69 -6.32
CA VAL A 153 -4.26 -75.25 -6.40
C VAL A 153 -3.91 -74.82 -7.84
N ILE A 154 -4.80 -74.04 -8.43
CA ILE A 154 -4.57 -73.36 -9.74
C ILE A 154 -4.09 -71.97 -9.43
N VAL A 155 -2.95 -71.57 -9.98
CA VAL A 155 -2.34 -70.23 -9.78
C VAL A 155 -2.31 -69.48 -11.12
N PHE A 156 -2.88 -68.32 -11.11
CA PHE A 156 -2.75 -67.35 -12.15
C PHE A 156 -1.72 -66.32 -11.72
N SER A 157 -0.71 -66.10 -12.54
CA SER A 157 0.37 -65.16 -12.17
C SER A 157 0.74 -64.26 -13.36
N ASP A 158 1.09 -62.99 -13.05
CA ASP A 158 1.51 -62.03 -14.05
C ASP A 158 2.55 -61.08 -13.46
N PRO A 159 3.67 -60.79 -14.14
CA PRO A 159 4.70 -59.88 -13.67
C PRO A 159 4.16 -58.45 -13.45
N VAL A 160 4.63 -57.81 -12.37
CA VAL A 160 4.30 -56.40 -12.08
C VAL A 160 5.32 -55.46 -12.72
N ALA A 161 6.32 -55.98 -13.41
CA ALA A 161 7.40 -55.20 -14.02
C ALA A 161 6.92 -54.09 -14.94
N ASP A 162 5.86 -54.35 -15.76
CA ASP A 162 5.28 -53.35 -16.66
C ASP A 162 4.70 -52.15 -15.91
N ILE A 163 4.08 -52.41 -14.74
CA ILE A 163 3.54 -51.34 -13.89
C ILE A 163 4.68 -50.48 -13.34
N VAL A 164 5.76 -51.14 -12.85
CA VAL A 164 6.94 -50.43 -12.34
C VAL A 164 7.60 -49.58 -13.45
N HIS A 165 7.68 -50.12 -14.66
CA HIS A 165 8.22 -49.42 -15.81
C HIS A 165 7.37 -48.20 -16.19
N ASN A 166 6.05 -48.37 -16.27
CA ASN A 166 5.12 -47.26 -16.61
C ASN A 166 5.13 -46.18 -15.54
N VAL A 167 5.15 -46.57 -14.26
CA VAL A 167 5.28 -45.61 -13.14
C VAL A 167 6.63 -44.88 -13.17
N ALA A 168 7.72 -45.56 -13.61
CA ALA A 168 9.02 -44.92 -13.77
C ALA A 168 9.01 -43.86 -14.88
N ILE A 169 8.29 -44.07 -15.96
CA ILE A 169 8.09 -43.05 -17.03
C ILE A 169 7.34 -41.82 -16.45
N VAL A 170 6.21 -42.03 -15.80
CA VAL A 170 5.42 -40.95 -15.18
C VAL A 170 6.27 -40.18 -14.16
N ARG A 171 7.08 -40.90 -13.36
CA ARG A 171 8.00 -40.25 -12.42
C ARG A 171 9.03 -39.39 -13.10
N HIS A 172 9.61 -39.86 -14.21
CA HIS A 172 10.57 -39.10 -15.02
C HIS A 172 9.92 -37.83 -15.59
N ASP A 173 8.72 -37.96 -16.14
CA ASP A 173 7.98 -36.83 -16.75
C ASP A 173 7.62 -35.77 -15.71
N ILE A 174 7.21 -36.19 -14.50
CA ILE A 174 6.95 -35.25 -13.38
C ILE A 174 8.24 -34.51 -12.99
N LEU A 175 9.38 -35.19 -12.93
CA LEU A 175 10.65 -34.56 -12.59
C LEU A 175 11.13 -33.59 -13.66
N VAL A 176 11.00 -33.91 -14.93
CA VAL A 176 11.38 -33.04 -16.07
C VAL A 176 10.46 -31.81 -16.12
N ALA A 177 9.14 -32.03 -16.09
CA ALA A 177 8.17 -30.94 -16.08
C ALA A 177 8.30 -30.04 -14.83
N GLY A 178 8.55 -30.67 -13.68
CA GLY A 178 8.83 -29.97 -12.42
C GLY A 178 10.10 -29.13 -12.48
N GLY A 179 11.17 -29.66 -13.05
CA GLY A 179 12.42 -28.93 -13.26
C GLY A 179 12.24 -27.71 -14.15
N LEU A 180 11.49 -27.85 -15.25
CA LEU A 180 11.14 -26.74 -16.14
C LEU A 180 10.29 -25.69 -15.43
N ALA A 181 9.28 -26.11 -14.66
CA ALA A 181 8.43 -25.21 -13.90
C ALA A 181 9.23 -24.42 -12.83
N LEU A 182 10.19 -25.05 -12.15
CA LEU A 182 11.09 -24.39 -11.21
C LEU A 182 11.98 -23.35 -11.89
N LEU A 183 12.50 -23.65 -13.07
CA LEU A 183 13.29 -22.71 -13.85
C LEU A 183 12.47 -21.51 -14.30
N LEU A 184 11.26 -21.72 -14.77
CA LEU A 184 10.33 -20.65 -15.13
C LEU A 184 9.91 -19.80 -13.91
N ALA A 185 9.63 -20.44 -12.77
CA ALA A 185 9.31 -19.75 -11.53
C ALA A 185 10.47 -18.88 -11.04
N LEU A 186 11.70 -19.36 -11.16
CA LEU A 186 12.91 -18.62 -10.78
C LEU A 186 13.12 -17.42 -11.72
N LEU A 187 13.00 -17.61 -13.02
CA LEU A 187 13.18 -16.54 -14.01
C LEU A 187 12.06 -15.49 -13.90
N GLY A 188 10.80 -15.92 -13.89
CA GLY A 188 9.64 -15.04 -13.77
C GLY A 188 9.64 -14.29 -12.44
N GLY A 189 9.87 -15.00 -11.35
CA GLY A 189 10.01 -14.41 -10.01
C GLY A 189 11.14 -13.38 -9.92
N TYR A 190 12.28 -13.64 -10.57
CA TYR A 190 13.38 -12.68 -10.65
C TYR A 190 13.01 -11.42 -11.44
N LEU A 191 12.36 -11.56 -12.60
CA LEU A 191 11.95 -10.43 -13.45
C LEU A 191 10.94 -9.52 -12.71
N VAL A 192 9.90 -10.12 -12.14
CA VAL A 192 8.88 -9.38 -11.37
C VAL A 192 9.52 -8.69 -10.16
N ALA A 193 10.31 -9.41 -9.39
CA ALA A 193 10.97 -8.85 -8.21
C ALA A 193 11.96 -7.73 -8.57
N ARG A 194 12.64 -7.83 -9.72
CA ARG A 194 13.53 -6.78 -10.24
C ARG A 194 12.75 -5.52 -10.63
N ALA A 195 11.65 -5.69 -11.37
CA ALA A 195 10.80 -4.56 -11.79
C ALA A 195 10.24 -3.79 -10.58
N LEU A 196 9.69 -4.52 -9.60
CA LEU A 196 9.16 -3.94 -8.36
C LEU A 196 10.25 -3.25 -7.54
N SER A 197 11.41 -3.90 -7.38
CA SER A 197 12.53 -3.32 -6.61
C SER A 197 13.09 -2.04 -7.23
N LEU A 198 13.09 -1.92 -8.56
CA LEU A 198 13.52 -0.71 -9.25
C LEU A 198 12.57 0.46 -8.99
N ARG A 199 11.25 0.21 -9.01
CA ARG A 199 10.23 1.23 -8.72
C ARG A 199 10.32 1.73 -7.28
N VAL A 200 10.43 0.81 -6.31
CA VAL A 200 10.59 1.17 -4.89
C VAL A 200 11.87 1.99 -4.66
N LYS A 201 12.98 1.63 -5.31
CA LYS A 201 14.22 2.41 -5.21
C LYS A 201 14.13 3.81 -5.83
N ARG A 202 13.29 4.01 -6.86
CA ARG A 202 13.02 5.37 -7.38
C ARG A 202 12.31 6.24 -6.34
N LEU A 203 11.29 5.67 -5.68
CA LEU A 203 10.58 6.35 -4.59
C LEU A 203 11.52 6.68 -3.41
N GLU A 204 12.37 5.74 -3.00
CA GLU A 204 13.37 5.94 -1.95
C GLU A 204 14.30 7.12 -2.28
N ARG A 205 14.87 7.15 -3.50
CA ARG A 205 15.76 8.23 -3.93
C ARG A 205 15.05 9.58 -4.00
N ALA A 206 13.82 9.60 -4.52
CA ALA A 206 13.03 10.83 -4.55
C ALA A 206 12.74 11.35 -3.13
N ALA A 207 12.45 10.45 -2.18
CA ALA A 207 12.28 10.83 -0.78
C ALA A 207 13.57 11.38 -0.15
N GLU A 208 14.74 10.79 -0.47
CA GLU A 208 16.04 11.32 -0.04
C GLU A 208 16.33 12.70 -0.65
N GLN A 209 15.98 12.93 -1.92
CA GLN A 209 16.12 14.23 -2.59
C GLN A 209 15.24 15.30 -1.94
N VAL A 210 13.97 14.98 -1.70
CA VAL A 210 13.02 15.87 -1.00
C VAL A 210 13.50 16.18 0.42
N ALA A 211 14.00 15.18 1.15
CA ALA A 211 14.58 15.38 2.48
C ALA A 211 15.84 16.27 2.45
N GLY A 212 16.57 16.26 1.35
CA GLY A 212 17.70 17.17 1.09
C GLY A 212 17.30 18.56 0.58
N GLY A 213 16.00 18.83 0.43
CA GLY A 213 15.48 20.12 -0.04
C GLY A 213 15.46 20.28 -1.57
N ASP A 214 15.69 19.21 -2.33
CA ASP A 214 15.53 19.21 -3.80
C ASP A 214 14.13 18.76 -4.18
N PHE A 215 13.31 19.71 -4.61
CA PHE A 215 11.93 19.49 -5.04
C PHE A 215 11.78 19.53 -6.57
N ALA A 216 12.87 19.57 -7.34
CA ALA A 216 12.81 19.90 -8.76
C ALA A 216 12.31 18.75 -9.65
N GLN A 217 12.49 17.48 -9.25
CA GLN A 217 12.22 16.34 -10.11
C GLN A 217 11.04 15.51 -9.60
N PRO A 218 9.88 15.56 -10.27
CA PRO A 218 8.77 14.68 -9.93
C PRO A 218 9.08 13.22 -10.31
N ILE A 219 8.51 12.29 -9.56
CA ILE A 219 8.59 10.87 -9.85
C ILE A 219 7.75 10.56 -11.10
N ALA A 220 8.34 9.85 -12.08
CA ALA A 220 7.59 9.40 -13.24
C ALA A 220 6.50 8.40 -12.82
N VAL A 221 5.24 8.69 -13.19
CA VAL A 221 4.09 7.80 -13.00
C VAL A 221 4.00 6.90 -14.22
N ASP A 222 4.54 5.68 -14.12
CA ASP A 222 4.63 4.71 -15.21
C ASP A 222 3.66 3.53 -15.06
N SER A 223 2.75 3.57 -14.08
CA SER A 223 1.73 2.54 -13.85
C SER A 223 0.49 3.10 -13.15
N SER A 224 -0.63 2.38 -13.30
CA SER A 224 -1.90 2.68 -12.62
C SER A 224 -2.14 1.81 -11.36
N ASP A 225 -1.13 1.07 -10.91
CA ASP A 225 -1.16 0.24 -9.70
C ASP A 225 -0.96 1.09 -8.42
N GLU A 226 -0.89 0.42 -7.27
CA GLU A 226 -0.70 1.07 -5.96
C GLU A 226 0.59 1.90 -5.88
N LEU A 227 1.64 1.50 -6.61
CA LEU A 227 2.88 2.26 -6.68
C LEU A 227 2.75 3.51 -7.55
N GLY A 228 1.94 3.45 -8.62
CA GLY A 228 1.60 4.62 -9.43
C GLY A 228 0.78 5.64 -8.63
N GLN A 229 -0.22 5.19 -7.86
CA GLN A 229 -0.99 6.05 -6.97
C GLN A 229 -0.11 6.69 -5.88
N LEU A 230 0.81 5.92 -5.30
CA LEU A 230 1.78 6.43 -4.34
C LEU A 230 2.69 7.49 -4.96
N ALA A 231 3.14 7.31 -6.21
CA ALA A 231 3.95 8.30 -6.91
C ALA A 231 3.18 9.60 -7.15
N ILE A 232 1.88 9.54 -7.49
CA ILE A 232 1.01 10.72 -7.63
C ILE A 232 0.92 11.47 -6.31
N ALA A 233 0.53 10.79 -5.23
CA ALA A 233 0.40 11.40 -3.91
C ALA A 233 1.72 12.01 -3.42
N PHE A 234 2.84 11.33 -3.70
CA PHE A 234 4.18 11.85 -3.38
C PHE A 234 4.49 13.13 -4.16
N ASN A 235 4.18 13.18 -5.46
CA ASN A 235 4.40 14.37 -6.29
C ASN A 235 3.56 15.56 -5.81
N GLU A 236 2.31 15.32 -5.40
CA GLU A 236 1.47 16.37 -4.81
C GLU A 236 2.06 16.90 -3.49
N MET A 237 2.54 16.02 -2.63
CA MET A 237 3.23 16.41 -1.39
C MET A 237 4.49 17.21 -1.71
N GLN A 238 5.32 16.75 -2.64
CA GLN A 238 6.53 17.44 -3.08
C GLN A 238 6.24 18.85 -3.59
N GLN A 239 5.20 18.98 -4.40
CA GLN A 239 4.78 20.29 -4.93
C GLN A 239 4.35 21.25 -3.81
N ARG A 240 3.57 20.76 -2.83
CA ARG A 240 3.17 21.56 -1.66
C ARG A 240 4.38 22.00 -0.84
N LEU A 241 5.31 21.09 -0.57
CA LEU A 241 6.55 21.40 0.14
C LEU A 241 7.40 22.44 -0.61
N ALA A 242 7.52 22.31 -1.94
CA ALA A 242 8.22 23.29 -2.77
C ALA A 242 7.60 24.70 -2.69
N GLN A 243 6.26 24.79 -2.68
CA GLN A 243 5.52 26.02 -2.52
C GLN A 243 5.79 26.67 -1.15
N VAL A 244 5.69 25.89 -0.08
CA VAL A 244 5.95 26.35 1.30
C VAL A 244 7.40 26.85 1.44
N GLU A 245 8.38 26.08 0.96
CA GLU A 245 9.78 26.48 1.05
C GLU A 245 10.10 27.71 0.22
N SER A 246 9.50 27.84 -0.97
CA SER A 246 9.61 29.02 -1.81
C SER A 246 9.00 30.26 -1.15
N ALA A 247 7.81 30.13 -0.54
CA ALA A 247 7.16 31.19 0.21
C ALA A 247 8.03 31.63 1.40
N ARG A 248 8.58 30.67 2.15
CA ARG A 248 9.48 30.93 3.28
C ARG A 248 10.76 31.69 2.86
N LYS A 249 11.38 31.26 1.75
CA LYS A 249 12.57 31.95 1.22
C LYS A 249 12.28 33.38 0.81
N ARG A 250 11.14 33.59 0.12
CA ARG A 250 10.69 34.95 -0.27
C ARG A 250 10.44 35.79 0.98
N PHE A 251 9.72 35.26 1.97
CA PHE A 251 9.47 35.95 3.23
C PHE A 251 10.75 36.44 3.91
N ILE A 252 11.73 35.53 4.09
CA ILE A 252 13.01 35.88 4.72
C ILE A 252 13.78 36.96 3.90
N ALA A 253 13.80 36.82 2.57
CA ALA A 253 14.50 37.77 1.70
C ALA A 253 13.85 39.16 1.77
N THR A 254 12.50 39.23 1.71
CA THR A 254 11.77 40.48 1.78
C THR A 254 11.88 41.13 3.18
N ALA A 255 11.71 40.34 4.25
CA ALA A 255 11.90 40.81 5.62
C ALA A 255 13.29 41.45 5.83
N SER A 256 14.33 40.75 5.33
CA SER A 256 15.70 41.27 5.40
C SER A 256 15.88 42.56 4.64
N HIS A 257 15.22 42.73 3.49
CA HIS A 257 15.25 43.95 2.71
C HIS A 257 14.52 45.10 3.43
N GLU A 258 13.32 44.85 3.94
CA GLU A 258 12.50 45.82 4.66
C GLU A 258 13.13 46.32 5.98
N LEU A 259 13.93 45.46 6.64
CA LEU A 259 14.71 45.86 7.82
C LEU A 259 15.95 46.64 7.44
N ARG A 260 16.61 46.32 6.32
CA ARG A 260 17.85 46.97 5.91
C ARG A 260 17.67 48.46 5.59
N THR A 261 16.59 48.78 4.86
CA THR A 261 16.34 50.15 4.37
C THR A 261 16.26 51.19 5.50
N PRO A 262 15.43 51.00 6.57
CA PRO A 262 15.37 51.96 7.66
C PRO A 262 16.66 52.01 8.48
N ILE A 263 17.38 50.88 8.62
CA ILE A 263 18.67 50.83 9.32
C ILE A 263 19.72 51.71 8.58
N PHE A 264 19.82 51.59 7.25
CA PHE A 264 20.70 52.42 6.47
C PHE A 264 20.33 53.92 6.53
N SER A 265 19.02 54.23 6.49
CA SER A 265 18.49 55.56 6.63
C SER A 265 18.85 56.18 7.98
N LEU A 266 18.68 55.39 9.06
CA LEU A 266 19.10 55.78 10.43
C LEU A 266 20.58 56.09 10.49
N GLY A 267 21.43 55.20 9.94
CA GLY A 267 22.89 55.44 9.88
C GLY A 267 23.23 56.74 9.19
N GLY A 268 22.62 56.99 8.03
CA GLY A 268 22.85 58.25 7.29
C GLY A 268 22.39 59.52 8.04
N PHE A 269 21.23 59.46 8.74
CA PHE A 269 20.78 60.64 9.53
C PHE A 269 21.65 60.83 10.78
N VAL A 270 22.13 59.78 11.40
CA VAL A 270 23.07 59.89 12.53
C VAL A 270 24.40 60.51 12.07
N GLU A 271 24.94 60.07 10.95
CA GLU A 271 26.18 60.62 10.37
C GLU A 271 25.99 62.14 10.03
N LEU A 272 24.84 62.49 9.46
CA LEU A 272 24.53 63.90 9.20
C LEU A 272 24.37 64.74 10.50
N LEU A 273 23.87 64.17 11.58
CA LEU A 273 23.71 64.83 12.87
C LEU A 273 25.05 65.05 13.62
N GLU A 274 26.12 64.40 13.23
CA GLU A 274 27.48 64.60 13.73
C GLU A 274 28.13 65.86 13.18
N ASP A 275 27.55 66.47 12.13
CA ASP A 275 28.00 67.75 11.59
C ASP A 275 27.75 68.89 12.60
N GLU A 276 28.83 69.55 13.04
CA GLU A 276 28.78 70.61 14.04
C GLU A 276 28.16 71.92 13.51
N ASP A 277 28.18 72.12 12.19
CA ASP A 277 27.68 73.38 11.53
C ASP A 277 26.19 73.31 11.21
N LEU A 278 25.45 72.30 11.60
CA LEU A 278 24.02 72.14 11.38
C LEU A 278 23.23 73.23 12.14
N ASP A 279 22.35 73.90 11.41
CA ASP A 279 21.36 74.82 12.02
C ASP A 279 20.32 73.99 12.87
N ALA A 280 19.72 74.67 13.83
CA ALA A 280 18.80 74.06 14.77
C ALA A 280 17.53 73.46 14.10
N GLU A 281 17.07 74.04 12.98
CA GLU A 281 15.88 73.56 12.27
C GLU A 281 16.18 72.30 11.50
N THR A 282 17.31 72.26 10.81
CA THR A 282 17.76 71.04 10.08
C THR A 282 18.08 69.91 11.04
N ARG A 283 18.73 70.21 12.18
CA ARG A 283 18.99 69.22 13.24
C ARG A 283 17.68 68.63 13.78
N ARG A 284 16.67 69.46 14.02
CA ARG A 284 15.37 69.00 14.52
C ARG A 284 14.69 68.11 13.47
N ARG A 285 14.72 68.47 12.21
CA ARG A 285 14.16 67.70 11.11
C ARG A 285 14.82 66.32 10.97
N PHE A 286 16.14 66.22 11.12
CA PHE A 286 16.85 64.92 11.11
C PHE A 286 16.51 64.08 12.33
N LEU A 287 16.36 64.68 13.50
CA LEU A 287 15.92 63.94 14.71
C LEU A 287 14.48 63.43 14.56
N ASP A 288 13.58 64.18 13.93
CA ASP A 288 12.23 63.71 13.64
C ASP A 288 12.27 62.53 12.64
N GLN A 289 13.10 62.59 11.60
CA GLN A 289 13.30 61.49 10.68
C GLN A 289 13.88 60.22 11.38
N VAL A 290 14.83 60.40 12.29
CA VAL A 290 15.36 59.28 13.10
C VAL A 290 14.22 58.67 13.95
N ARG A 291 13.38 59.49 14.58
CA ARG A 291 12.24 59.01 15.37
C ARG A 291 11.26 58.19 14.50
N ASP A 292 10.94 58.69 13.32
CA ASP A 292 10.03 58.04 12.37
C ASP A 292 10.59 56.67 11.92
N GLN A 293 11.89 56.58 11.61
CA GLN A 293 12.53 55.33 11.24
C GLN A 293 12.57 54.32 12.39
N VAL A 294 12.80 54.77 13.64
CA VAL A 294 12.75 53.88 14.83
C VAL A 294 11.34 53.36 15.03
N GLU A 295 10.31 54.20 14.89
CA GLU A 295 8.92 53.76 15.06
C GLU A 295 8.51 52.76 13.96
N ARG A 296 8.94 53.01 12.69
CA ARG A 296 8.76 52.07 11.58
C ARG A 296 9.42 50.73 11.85
N LEU A 297 10.66 50.71 12.35
CA LEU A 297 11.37 49.47 12.74
C LEU A 297 10.65 48.73 13.88
N ARG A 298 10.16 49.49 14.88
CA ARG A 298 9.40 48.92 15.99
C ARG A 298 8.14 48.22 15.49
N LYS A 299 7.34 48.91 14.64
CA LYS A 299 6.14 48.37 14.02
C LYS A 299 6.45 47.09 13.22
N LEU A 300 7.44 47.17 12.33
CA LEU A 300 7.86 46.03 11.49
C LEU A 300 8.30 44.84 12.35
N SER A 301 9.05 45.07 13.42
CA SER A 301 9.49 44.00 14.34
C SER A 301 8.32 43.32 15.06
N VAL A 302 7.33 44.09 15.51
CA VAL A 302 6.12 43.56 16.16
C VAL A 302 5.29 42.79 15.13
N ASP A 303 5.07 43.30 13.94
CA ASP A 303 4.32 42.67 12.86
C ASP A 303 4.96 41.34 12.44
N LEU A 304 6.29 41.28 12.33
CA LEU A 304 7.04 40.04 12.04
C LEU A 304 6.91 39.00 13.14
N LEU A 305 6.98 39.41 14.40
CA LEU A 305 6.79 38.50 15.53
C LEU A 305 5.36 37.95 15.58
N ASP A 306 4.37 38.80 15.36
CA ASP A 306 2.96 38.40 15.33
C ASP A 306 2.71 37.41 14.19
N LEU A 307 3.18 37.72 12.97
CA LEU A 307 3.05 36.81 11.82
C LEU A 307 3.77 35.49 12.05
N SER A 308 4.98 35.49 12.61
CA SER A 308 5.72 34.27 12.95
C SER A 308 4.99 33.41 13.98
N ARG A 309 4.35 34.01 14.99
CA ARG A 309 3.53 33.28 15.98
C ARG A 309 2.26 32.72 15.36
N LEU A 310 1.66 33.45 14.44
CA LEU A 310 0.52 33.00 13.67
C LEU A 310 0.88 31.82 12.77
N GLU A 311 1.90 31.91 11.96
CA GLU A 311 2.33 30.82 11.07
C GLU A 311 2.75 29.54 11.82
N SER A 312 3.46 29.70 12.96
CA SER A 312 3.89 28.53 13.77
C SER A 312 2.77 27.87 14.58
N GLY A 313 1.58 28.43 14.61
CA GLY A 313 0.49 27.91 15.42
C GLY A 313 0.65 28.16 16.92
N SER A 314 1.65 28.93 17.34
CA SER A 314 1.95 29.17 18.74
C SER A 314 1.09 30.26 19.38
N LEU A 315 0.28 30.96 18.60
CA LEU A 315 -0.66 31.95 19.10
C LEU A 315 -1.88 31.23 19.71
N GLU A 316 -2.05 31.30 21.01
CA GLU A 316 -3.24 30.83 21.70
C GLU A 316 -4.32 31.91 21.66
N LEU A 317 -5.49 31.61 21.10
CA LEU A 317 -6.66 32.45 21.17
C LEU A 317 -7.36 32.28 22.52
N ARG A 318 -7.92 33.38 23.04
CA ARG A 318 -8.72 33.40 24.25
C ARG A 318 -10.15 33.88 23.93
N PRO A 319 -10.99 32.99 23.38
CA PRO A 319 -12.34 33.35 23.02
C PRO A 319 -13.18 33.62 24.27
N GLU A 320 -13.88 34.73 24.25
CA GLU A 320 -14.87 35.13 25.27
C GLU A 320 -16.08 35.78 24.58
N GLN A 321 -17.18 35.94 25.34
CA GLN A 321 -18.36 36.64 24.83
C GLN A 321 -18.07 38.14 24.80
N VAL A 322 -18.06 38.71 23.60
CA VAL A 322 -17.69 40.11 23.34
C VAL A 322 -18.87 40.86 22.72
N ASP A 323 -19.25 41.99 23.33
CA ASP A 323 -20.12 42.97 22.67
C ASP A 323 -19.30 43.70 21.59
N ILE A 324 -19.53 43.30 20.33
CA ILE A 324 -18.85 43.81 19.15
C ILE A 324 -19.10 45.32 18.98
N GLY A 325 -20.29 45.80 19.38
CA GLY A 325 -20.64 47.21 19.32
C GLY A 325 -19.82 48.04 20.32
N GLU A 326 -19.64 47.57 21.52
CA GLU A 326 -18.82 48.24 22.54
C GLU A 326 -17.33 48.23 22.12
N LEU A 327 -16.84 47.11 21.68
CA LEU A 327 -15.47 46.98 21.18
C LEU A 327 -15.21 47.89 19.99
N THR A 328 -16.16 47.97 19.05
CA THR A 328 -16.08 48.87 17.88
C THR A 328 -15.98 50.32 18.31
N ARG A 329 -16.82 50.75 19.26
CA ARG A 329 -16.76 52.12 19.80
C ARG A 329 -15.43 52.43 20.50
N SER A 330 -14.98 51.48 21.35
CA SER A 330 -13.72 51.61 22.11
C SER A 330 -12.51 51.79 21.18
N VAL A 331 -12.37 50.87 20.20
CA VAL A 331 -11.26 50.94 19.23
C VAL A 331 -11.35 52.17 18.35
N SER A 332 -12.55 52.56 17.89
CA SER A 332 -12.72 53.76 17.08
C SER A 332 -12.33 55.06 17.80
N ALA A 333 -12.61 55.14 19.12
CA ALA A 333 -12.22 56.29 19.97
C ALA A 333 -10.69 56.45 20.06
N GLU A 334 -9.92 55.35 20.01
CA GLU A 334 -8.45 55.40 19.97
C GLU A 334 -7.92 56.22 18.75
N PHE A 335 -8.68 56.29 17.67
CA PHE A 335 -8.27 56.98 16.45
C PHE A 335 -8.70 58.46 16.38
N GLU A 336 -9.45 59.00 17.36
CA GLU A 336 -9.88 60.41 17.36
C GLU A 336 -8.73 61.41 17.10
N PRO A 337 -7.54 61.28 17.75
CA PRO A 337 -6.43 62.22 17.53
C PRO A 337 -5.90 62.10 16.09
N THR A 338 -5.80 60.89 15.53
CA THR A 338 -5.29 60.65 14.18
C THR A 338 -6.28 61.13 13.13
N LEU A 339 -7.59 60.93 13.36
CA LEU A 339 -8.66 61.45 12.50
C LEU A 339 -8.62 62.96 12.44
N ALA A 340 -8.46 63.66 13.56
CA ALA A 340 -8.34 65.11 13.61
C ALA A 340 -7.08 65.60 12.85
N GLN A 341 -5.97 64.90 12.93
CA GLN A 341 -4.74 65.23 12.21
C GLN A 341 -4.87 65.08 10.70
N HIS A 342 -5.67 64.09 10.24
CA HIS A 342 -5.94 63.82 8.83
C HIS A 342 -7.18 64.54 8.28
N ASP A 343 -7.84 65.40 9.06
CA ASP A 343 -9.13 66.01 8.74
C ASP A 343 -10.19 64.98 8.29
N ALA A 344 -10.09 63.73 8.84
CA ALA A 344 -10.91 62.60 8.44
C ALA A 344 -12.16 62.51 9.31
N HIS A 345 -13.27 62.03 8.72
CA HIS A 345 -14.55 61.88 9.39
C HIS A 345 -14.87 60.41 9.59
N LEU A 346 -14.99 59.94 10.85
CA LEU A 346 -15.41 58.60 11.18
C LEU A 346 -16.90 58.55 11.52
N GLU A 347 -17.64 57.70 10.82
CA GLU A 347 -19.06 57.46 11.07
C GLU A 347 -19.22 56.02 11.59
N LEU A 348 -19.81 55.86 12.78
CA LEU A 348 -20.10 54.52 13.37
C LEU A 348 -21.55 54.14 13.13
N ARG A 349 -21.78 53.01 12.46
CA ARG A 349 -23.11 52.44 12.23
C ARG A 349 -23.16 51.08 12.91
N VAL A 350 -23.31 51.09 14.22
CA VAL A 350 -23.42 49.93 15.06
C VAL A 350 -24.90 49.61 15.30
N SER A 351 -25.30 48.36 15.15
CA SER A 351 -26.67 47.96 15.44
C SER A 351 -27.08 48.36 16.86
N ALA A 352 -28.33 48.83 17.04
CA ALA A 352 -28.88 49.16 18.35
C ALA A 352 -29.14 47.88 19.23
N ARG A 353 -29.14 46.70 18.61
CA ARG A 353 -29.20 45.42 19.35
C ARG A 353 -27.79 44.97 19.66
N THR A 354 -27.58 44.44 20.89
CA THR A 354 -26.32 43.80 21.31
C THR A 354 -25.89 42.75 20.26
N VAL A 355 -24.71 42.90 19.73
CA VAL A 355 -24.12 41.97 18.76
C VAL A 355 -22.99 41.21 19.46
N ASP A 356 -23.38 40.11 20.12
CA ASP A 356 -22.41 39.30 20.84
C ASP A 356 -21.81 38.23 19.89
N ALA A 357 -20.49 38.06 20.02
CA ALA A 357 -19.76 36.97 19.36
C ALA A 357 -18.81 36.29 20.34
N LEU A 358 -18.58 35.00 20.12
CA LEU A 358 -17.53 34.25 20.82
C LEU A 358 -16.20 34.43 20.08
N CYS A 359 -15.37 35.37 20.51
CA CYS A 359 -14.10 35.67 19.85
C CYS A 359 -13.06 36.20 20.85
N ASP A 360 -11.81 36.28 20.40
CA ASP A 360 -10.75 36.93 21.19
C ASP A 360 -10.82 38.46 20.98
N PRO A 361 -11.19 39.26 22.03
CA PRO A 361 -11.38 40.70 21.90
C PRO A 361 -10.08 41.44 21.56
N VAL A 362 -8.94 40.96 22.02
CA VAL A 362 -7.64 41.58 21.75
C VAL A 362 -7.29 41.44 20.27
N ARG A 363 -7.54 40.25 19.70
CA ARG A 363 -7.27 39.97 18.30
C ARG A 363 -8.27 40.64 17.38
N LEU A 364 -9.55 40.66 17.76
CA LEU A 364 -10.54 41.41 17.00
C LEU A 364 -10.24 42.92 16.99
N ALA A 365 -9.88 43.50 18.15
CA ALA A 365 -9.43 44.92 18.20
C ALA A 365 -8.17 45.14 17.35
N GLN A 366 -7.24 44.17 17.31
CA GLN A 366 -6.05 44.27 16.44
C GLN A 366 -6.44 44.34 14.95
N ILE A 367 -7.35 43.46 14.50
CA ILE A 367 -7.85 43.51 13.13
C ILE A 367 -8.48 44.89 12.82
N MET A 368 -9.34 45.38 13.71
CA MET A 368 -9.97 46.68 13.53
C MET A 368 -8.95 47.83 13.42
N ARG A 369 -7.92 47.85 14.29
CA ARG A 369 -6.85 48.85 14.25
C ARG A 369 -6.12 48.79 12.91
N ILE A 370 -5.81 47.58 12.40
CA ILE A 370 -5.16 47.40 11.09
C ILE A 370 -6.04 47.98 9.96
N LEU A 371 -7.35 47.68 9.96
CA LEU A 371 -8.25 48.16 8.92
C LEU A 371 -8.47 49.67 8.99
N LEU A 372 -8.56 50.26 10.18
CA LEU A 372 -8.66 51.71 10.35
C LEU A 372 -7.36 52.43 9.97
N ASP A 373 -6.21 51.92 10.38
CA ASP A 373 -4.89 52.43 10.00
C ASP A 373 -4.68 52.38 8.48
N ASN A 374 -5.11 51.29 7.86
CA ASN A 374 -5.07 51.13 6.39
C ASN A 374 -5.96 52.14 5.69
N ALA A 375 -7.18 52.39 6.19
CA ALA A 375 -8.08 53.39 5.62
C ALA A 375 -7.50 54.79 5.70
N LEU A 376 -6.86 55.15 6.83
CA LEU A 376 -6.23 56.49 7.02
C LEU A 376 -4.94 56.63 6.20
N THR A 377 -4.14 55.58 6.09
CA THR A 377 -2.84 55.63 5.38
C THR A 377 -3.00 55.73 3.86
N HIS A 378 -4.03 55.09 3.32
CA HIS A 378 -4.22 54.98 1.84
C HIS A 378 -5.29 55.90 1.31
N THR A 379 -5.77 56.88 2.08
CA THR A 379 -6.71 57.88 1.61
C THR A 379 -6.17 59.29 1.80
N ALA A 380 -6.70 60.26 1.03
CA ALA A 380 -6.33 61.65 1.14
C ALA A 380 -6.92 62.27 2.40
N SER A 381 -6.36 63.43 2.82
CA SER A 381 -6.95 64.27 3.87
C SER A 381 -8.40 64.62 3.54
N GLY A 382 -9.27 64.64 4.55
CA GLY A 382 -10.71 64.88 4.37
C GLY A 382 -11.51 63.62 4.05
N THR A 383 -10.90 62.43 4.20
CA THR A 383 -11.57 61.13 3.92
C THR A 383 -12.75 60.87 4.87
N ARG A 384 -13.76 60.14 4.36
CA ARG A 384 -14.84 59.62 5.17
C ARG A 384 -14.65 58.09 5.37
N ILE A 385 -14.57 57.70 6.62
CA ILE A 385 -14.50 56.28 7.03
C ILE A 385 -15.82 55.91 7.70
N VAL A 386 -16.43 54.82 7.28
CA VAL A 386 -17.66 54.27 7.87
C VAL A 386 -17.37 52.89 8.44
N VAL A 387 -17.54 52.74 9.76
CA VAL A 387 -17.43 51.43 10.40
C VAL A 387 -18.83 50.89 10.71
N THR A 388 -19.11 49.73 10.21
CA THR A 388 -20.40 49.04 10.46
C THR A 388 -20.17 47.77 11.26
N ALA A 389 -20.99 47.57 12.29
CA ALA A 389 -21.01 46.30 13.03
C ALA A 389 -22.46 45.82 13.18
N GLY A 390 -22.73 44.59 12.78
CA GLY A 390 -24.06 44.02 12.79
C GLY A 390 -24.05 42.51 12.70
N ARG A 391 -25.23 41.92 12.78
CA ARG A 391 -25.43 40.47 12.59
C ARG A 391 -26.15 40.23 11.28
N ASP A 392 -25.64 39.33 10.48
CA ASP A 392 -26.21 38.93 9.19
C ASP A 392 -26.07 37.39 9.06
N ASP A 393 -27.14 36.69 8.75
CA ASP A 393 -27.22 35.23 8.56
C ASP A 393 -26.52 34.40 9.67
N GLY A 394 -26.66 34.80 10.96
CA GLY A 394 -26.07 34.06 12.06
C GLY A 394 -24.56 34.28 12.23
N ARG A 395 -23.96 35.23 11.47
CA ARG A 395 -22.58 35.68 11.62
C ARG A 395 -22.51 37.11 12.05
N VAL A 396 -21.48 37.48 12.76
CA VAL A 396 -21.15 38.88 13.01
C VAL A 396 -20.34 39.39 11.85
N ARG A 397 -20.82 40.50 11.28
CA ARG A 397 -20.15 41.23 10.20
C ARG A 397 -19.67 42.58 10.71
N LEU A 398 -18.36 42.80 10.61
CA LEU A 398 -17.73 44.06 10.89
C LEU A 398 -17.09 44.58 9.59
N ALA A 399 -17.45 45.78 9.15
CA ALA A 399 -16.88 46.33 7.93
C ALA A 399 -16.33 47.75 8.17
N VAL A 400 -15.18 48.01 7.57
CA VAL A 400 -14.54 49.32 7.50
C VAL A 400 -14.53 49.77 6.04
N ARG A 401 -15.19 50.87 5.76
CA ARG A 401 -15.34 51.44 4.43
C ARG A 401 -14.75 52.83 4.38
N ASP A 402 -13.92 53.08 3.38
CA ASP A 402 -13.38 54.38 3.05
C ASP A 402 -13.89 54.86 1.68
N ASN A 403 -13.68 56.14 1.40
CA ASN A 403 -13.97 56.79 0.10
C ASN A 403 -12.70 57.12 -0.70
N GLY A 404 -11.64 56.32 -0.55
CA GLY A 404 -10.38 56.49 -1.25
C GLY A 404 -10.44 56.17 -2.75
N GLU A 405 -9.30 56.21 -3.41
CA GLU A 405 -9.19 55.96 -4.86
C GLU A 405 -9.63 54.56 -5.30
N GLY A 406 -9.70 53.62 -4.35
CA GLY A 406 -9.96 52.24 -4.61
C GLY A 406 -8.69 51.44 -4.88
N ILE A 407 -8.86 50.11 -5.03
CA ILE A 407 -7.76 49.15 -5.23
C ILE A 407 -7.86 48.60 -6.64
N ASP A 408 -6.76 48.58 -7.38
CA ASP A 408 -6.71 48.00 -8.71
C ASP A 408 -7.07 46.51 -8.66
N ARG A 409 -7.80 46.03 -9.66
CA ARG A 409 -8.27 44.64 -9.76
C ARG A 409 -7.11 43.62 -9.72
N ALA A 410 -5.95 43.95 -10.28
CA ALA A 410 -4.76 43.10 -10.22
C ALA A 410 -4.16 43.03 -8.81
N ALA A 411 -4.31 44.08 -8.02
CA ALA A 411 -3.84 44.18 -6.65
C ALA A 411 -4.75 43.44 -5.67
N LEU A 412 -6.08 43.42 -5.91
CA LEU A 412 -7.05 42.75 -5.02
C LEU A 412 -6.74 41.32 -4.70
N ALA A 413 -6.16 40.55 -5.62
CA ALA A 413 -5.77 39.17 -5.42
C ALA A 413 -4.56 39.00 -4.48
N ARG A 414 -3.81 40.09 -4.22
CA ARG A 414 -2.51 40.06 -3.55
C ARG A 414 -2.41 40.86 -2.27
N ILE A 415 -3.41 41.72 -1.97
CA ILE A 415 -3.33 42.65 -0.83
C ILE A 415 -3.22 41.94 0.54
N PHE A 416 -3.55 40.67 0.61
CA PHE A 416 -3.41 39.84 1.82
C PHE A 416 -2.08 39.06 1.83
N GLU A 417 -1.26 39.14 0.76
CA GLU A 417 0.08 38.52 0.76
C GLU A 417 1.02 39.36 1.66
N PRO A 418 1.86 38.71 2.48
CA PRO A 418 2.85 39.41 3.31
C PRO A 418 3.76 40.29 2.47
N PHE A 419 4.04 41.52 2.96
CA PHE A 419 4.86 42.55 2.33
C PHE A 419 4.30 43.12 1.02
N TYR A 420 3.06 42.82 0.70
CA TYR A 420 2.45 43.47 -0.45
C TYR A 420 2.05 44.93 -0.10
N THR A 421 2.56 45.87 -0.87
CA THR A 421 2.19 47.30 -0.79
C THR A 421 2.10 47.88 -2.17
N SER A 422 1.15 48.79 -2.40
CA SER A 422 1.03 49.55 -3.64
C SER A 422 1.94 50.77 -3.66
N ASN A 423 2.49 51.17 -2.51
CA ASN A 423 3.36 52.33 -2.38
C ASN A 423 4.43 52.02 -1.32
N ASP A 424 5.69 51.90 -1.75
CA ASP A 424 6.85 51.53 -0.89
C ASP A 424 7.11 52.53 0.26
N ALA A 425 6.48 53.71 0.22
CA ALA A 425 6.74 54.76 1.19
C ALA A 425 5.94 54.69 2.51
N GLN A 426 4.84 53.93 2.57
CA GLN A 426 3.85 54.11 3.64
C GLN A 426 3.48 52.95 4.54
N GLY A 427 4.06 51.74 4.39
CA GLY A 427 3.70 50.60 5.27
C GLY A 427 4.64 49.43 5.20
N SER A 428 4.52 48.50 6.16
CA SER A 428 5.28 47.23 6.16
C SER A 428 4.70 46.19 5.20
N GLY A 429 3.46 46.38 4.71
CA GLY A 429 2.73 45.39 3.93
C GLY A 429 2.36 44.11 4.70
N LEU A 430 2.50 44.11 6.01
CA LEU A 430 2.20 42.96 6.88
C LEU A 430 0.81 43.04 7.54
N GLY A 431 0.27 44.25 7.71
CA GLY A 431 -0.96 44.45 8.46
C GLY A 431 -2.15 43.63 7.93
N LEU A 432 -2.47 43.72 6.63
CA LEU A 432 -3.58 43.01 6.03
C LEU A 432 -3.36 41.48 6.06
N ALA A 433 -2.12 40.99 5.90
CA ALA A 433 -1.78 39.59 6.04
C ALA A 433 -2.03 39.09 7.46
N ILE A 434 -1.62 39.85 8.49
CA ILE A 434 -1.89 39.54 9.90
C ILE A 434 -3.40 39.57 10.17
N ALA A 435 -4.13 40.54 9.67
CA ALA A 435 -5.58 40.63 9.84
C ALA A 435 -6.32 39.43 9.23
N SER A 436 -5.92 38.98 8.06
CA SER A 436 -6.46 37.81 7.39
C SER A 436 -6.19 36.52 8.19
N GLU A 437 -4.95 36.30 8.61
CA GLU A 437 -4.57 35.10 9.38
C GLU A 437 -5.27 35.08 10.77
N LEU A 438 -5.41 36.23 11.43
CA LEU A 438 -6.18 36.33 12.68
C LEU A 438 -7.65 36.01 12.47
N ALA A 439 -8.24 36.48 11.36
CA ALA A 439 -9.63 36.17 11.02
C ALA A 439 -9.82 34.66 10.81
N GLU A 440 -8.97 34.02 10.04
CA GLU A 440 -9.01 32.57 9.78
C GLU A 440 -8.86 31.75 11.07
N ARG A 441 -7.96 32.14 11.95
CA ARG A 441 -7.78 31.47 13.26
C ARG A 441 -9.00 31.62 14.18
N MET A 442 -9.74 32.70 14.05
CA MET A 442 -11.04 32.86 14.74
C MET A 442 -12.19 32.20 13.99
N SER A 443 -11.91 31.32 13.02
CA SER A 443 -12.92 30.68 12.16
C SER A 443 -13.78 31.67 11.39
N GLY A 444 -13.25 32.87 11.18
CA GLY A 444 -13.84 33.93 10.39
C GLY A 444 -13.20 34.04 8.99
N HIS A 445 -13.62 35.07 8.26
CA HIS A 445 -13.09 35.37 6.95
C HIS A 445 -13.01 36.88 6.75
N LEU A 446 -11.86 37.37 6.25
CA LEU A 446 -11.66 38.78 5.88
C LEU A 446 -11.63 38.87 4.35
N TYR A 447 -12.48 39.71 3.80
CA TYR A 447 -12.52 39.99 2.34
C TYR A 447 -12.63 41.48 2.04
N VAL A 448 -12.40 41.85 0.80
CA VAL A 448 -12.40 43.21 0.33
C VAL A 448 -13.27 43.36 -0.90
N GLU A 449 -14.02 44.42 -0.93
CA GLU A 449 -14.71 44.90 -2.12
C GLU A 449 -14.22 46.32 -2.41
N SER A 450 -13.74 46.59 -3.62
CA SER A 450 -13.21 47.88 -3.99
C SER A 450 -13.62 48.31 -5.40
N ALA A 451 -13.96 49.58 -5.51
CA ALA A 451 -14.24 50.28 -6.74
C ALA A 451 -13.68 51.69 -6.64
N PRO A 452 -13.46 52.40 -7.76
CA PRO A 452 -13.03 53.79 -7.71
C PRO A 452 -13.93 54.64 -6.81
N GLY A 453 -13.35 55.30 -5.81
CA GLY A 453 -14.06 56.09 -4.84
C GLY A 453 -14.59 55.34 -3.62
N GLN A 454 -14.31 54.05 -3.49
CA GLN A 454 -14.77 53.27 -2.33
C GLN A 454 -13.95 51.98 -2.16
N THR A 455 -13.45 51.73 -0.94
CA THR A 455 -12.95 50.42 -0.52
C THR A 455 -13.69 49.98 0.74
N THR A 456 -14.05 48.69 0.83
CA THR A 456 -14.70 48.12 1.99
C THR A 456 -14.03 46.81 2.35
N PHE A 457 -13.39 46.76 3.52
CA PHE A 457 -12.92 45.54 4.14
C PHE A 457 -13.99 45.00 5.05
N THR A 458 -14.33 43.72 4.92
CA THR A 458 -15.37 43.06 5.72
C THR A 458 -14.81 41.86 6.40
N LEU A 459 -14.93 41.81 7.73
CA LEU A 459 -14.65 40.66 8.58
C LEU A 459 -15.96 39.98 8.93
N GLU A 460 -16.05 38.68 8.68
CA GLU A 460 -17.12 37.79 9.14
C GLU A 460 -16.59 36.80 10.16
N ILE A 461 -17.22 36.75 11.34
CA ILE A 461 -16.88 35.76 12.39
C ILE A 461 -18.16 35.00 12.77
N PRO A 462 -18.03 33.70 13.15
CA PRO A 462 -19.17 32.94 13.69
C PRO A 462 -19.65 33.53 15.02
N THR A 463 -20.95 33.34 15.34
CA THR A 463 -21.56 33.81 16.60
C THR A 463 -21.47 32.76 17.68
#